data_c0b1b616d0d16be0bb203547390e337d
#
_entry.id   c0b1b616d0d16be0bb203547390e337d
#
_cell.length_a   1.000
_cell.length_b   1.000
_cell.length_c   1.000
_cell.angle_alpha   90.00
_cell.angle_beta   90.00
_cell.angle_gamma   90.00
#
_symmetry.space_group_name_H-M   'P 1'
#
loop_
_entity.id
_entity.type
_entity.pdbx_description
1 polymer ?
#
loop_
_entity_poly.entity_id
_entity_poly.type
_entity_poly.pdbx_seq_one_letter_code
_entity_poly.pdbx_strand_id
1 'polypeptide(L)'
;MVSGRFKGEHVIVAQAVHQHASQDLLFVVVSVGLAAVGSFAALVSAIRIPLSQGAARVRWTLAAALSLGGGAIWSMHFIGMIGYRVDGLDLRYSLPLTAVSLLLAVAVSALGLTLVARRPRNTGWLALSGVVSGLGIAAMHYTGMAAMHVGGTVTYRRGIVVLSILIAVAAALAALWIAFRVRTGRHVVAASLIMAAAVCGMHYTAMAATQVQAGPGNEGTTGTDPISLAPIVCVIAFSVLAVVIFAALGGVTESGSFSMARESSRHRRPGVGRAAVDGVGGEPAGRTAGRTSGGGRGGGRGGAAGQPSLPAAFVNPRGDQYRPAPSVPVWSGPPTGESTTRSG
;
A
#
# COMPACT_ATOMS: atom_id res chain seq x y z
N MET A 1 63.94 55.74 25.53
CA MET A 1 63.08 54.76 26.23
C MET A 1 61.68 54.82 25.61
N VAL A 2 61.38 53.89 24.68
CA VAL A 2 60.09 53.79 24.01
C VAL A 2 59.46 52.50 24.51
N SER A 3 58.44 52.63 25.34
CA SER A 3 57.64 51.51 25.85
C SER A 3 56.62 51.12 24.82
N GLY A 4 56.89 50.00 24.07
CA GLY A 4 55.94 49.37 23.18
C GLY A 4 54.94 48.55 23.99
N ARG A 5 53.67 48.97 24.01
CA ARG A 5 52.56 48.26 24.63
C ARG A 5 51.99 47.25 23.57
N PHE A 6 52.37 45.97 23.69
CA PHE A 6 51.74 44.91 22.92
C PHE A 6 50.28 44.73 23.41
N LYS A 7 49.33 45.12 22.57
CA LYS A 7 47.93 44.77 22.73
C LYS A 7 47.80 43.28 22.40
N GLY A 8 47.59 42.44 23.41
CA GLY A 8 47.25 41.03 23.22
C GLY A 8 45.84 40.96 22.62
N GLU A 9 45.76 40.67 21.36
CA GLU A 9 44.51 40.19 20.74
C GLU A 9 44.26 38.78 21.28
N HIS A 10 43.30 38.67 22.19
CA HIS A 10 42.70 37.40 22.55
C HIS A 10 41.92 36.93 21.35
N VAL A 11 42.51 36.11 20.50
CA VAL A 11 41.81 35.30 19.52
C VAL A 11 40.98 34.29 20.34
N ILE A 12 39.71 34.62 20.55
CA ILE A 12 38.75 33.66 21.08
C ILE A 12 38.52 32.66 19.96
N VAL A 13 39.27 31.55 19.98
CA VAL A 13 38.94 30.38 19.19
C VAL A 13 37.63 29.87 19.75
N ALA A 14 36.51 30.24 19.13
CA ALA A 14 35.21 29.68 19.41
C ALA A 14 35.33 28.17 19.08
N GLN A 15 35.60 27.36 20.10
CA GLN A 15 35.45 25.91 19.96
C GLN A 15 34.00 25.66 19.58
N ALA A 16 33.81 25.11 18.38
CA ALA A 16 32.50 24.63 17.95
C ALA A 16 32.06 23.56 18.94
N VAL A 17 31.21 23.93 19.88
CA VAL A 17 30.60 22.99 20.82
C VAL A 17 29.66 22.12 20.00
N HIS A 18 30.06 20.87 19.77
CA HIS A 18 29.17 19.87 19.17
C HIS A 18 28.02 19.63 20.16
N GLN A 19 26.83 20.10 19.82
CA GLN A 19 25.65 19.88 20.61
C GLN A 19 25.24 18.40 20.51
N HIS A 20 25.00 17.77 21.67
CA HIS A 20 24.46 16.41 21.70
C HIS A 20 23.00 16.42 21.29
N ALA A 21 22.71 15.70 20.23
CA ALA A 21 21.32 15.47 19.80
C ALA A 21 20.84 14.12 20.34
N SER A 22 19.64 14.09 20.88
CA SER A 22 19.02 12.89 21.44
C SER A 22 17.65 12.64 20.81
N GLN A 23 17.19 11.38 20.84
CA GLN A 23 15.87 10.98 20.41
C GLN A 23 15.07 10.50 21.63
N ASP A 24 13.89 11.07 21.83
CA ASP A 24 12.97 10.62 22.87
C ASP A 24 12.37 9.26 22.47
N LEU A 25 12.58 8.24 23.32
CA LEU A 25 12.17 6.86 23.04
C LEU A 25 10.65 6.72 22.83
N LEU A 26 9.84 7.50 23.52
CA LEU A 26 8.38 7.47 23.36
C LEU A 26 7.99 7.83 21.92
N PHE A 27 8.56 8.92 21.39
CA PHE A 27 8.29 9.34 20.01
C PHE A 27 8.85 8.35 18.99
N VAL A 28 9.97 7.70 19.27
CA VAL A 28 10.49 6.61 18.44
C VAL A 28 9.49 5.46 18.38
N VAL A 29 8.99 4.99 19.51
CA VAL A 29 8.02 3.88 19.57
C VAL A 29 6.72 4.24 18.85
N VAL A 30 6.19 5.45 19.07
CA VAL A 30 4.97 5.94 18.40
C VAL A 30 5.19 6.04 16.89
N SER A 31 6.33 6.55 16.44
CA SER A 31 6.66 6.67 15.01
C SER A 31 6.73 5.30 14.33
N VAL A 32 7.35 4.30 14.96
CA VAL A 32 7.39 2.91 14.47
C VAL A 32 5.99 2.31 14.41
N GLY A 33 5.16 2.55 15.42
CA GLY A 33 3.76 2.13 15.44
C GLY A 33 2.96 2.70 14.27
N LEU A 34 3.08 4.01 14.01
CA LEU A 34 2.43 4.68 12.87
C LEU A 34 2.94 4.11 11.54
N ALA A 35 4.25 3.90 11.41
CA ALA A 35 4.82 3.27 10.21
C ALA A 35 4.23 1.87 9.97
N ALA A 36 4.08 1.05 11.02
CA ALA A 36 3.54 -0.31 10.90
C ALA A 36 2.05 -0.30 10.49
N VAL A 37 1.23 0.50 11.16
CA VAL A 37 -0.21 0.60 10.90
C VAL A 37 -0.47 1.23 9.53
N GLY A 38 0.24 2.30 9.17
CA GLY A 38 0.13 2.94 7.86
C GLY A 38 0.58 2.03 6.73
N SER A 39 1.66 1.25 6.91
CA SER A 39 2.13 0.25 5.94
C SER A 39 1.12 -0.88 5.78
N PHE A 40 0.49 -1.34 6.87
CA PHE A 40 -0.57 -2.34 6.81
C PHE A 40 -1.77 -1.85 5.99
N ALA A 41 -2.27 -0.65 6.29
CA ALA A 41 -3.38 -0.03 5.56
C ALA A 41 -3.04 0.17 4.06
N ALA A 42 -1.80 0.58 3.77
CA ALA A 42 -1.30 0.72 2.41
C ALA A 42 -1.30 -0.62 1.65
N LEU A 43 -0.81 -1.70 2.28
CA LEU A 43 -0.78 -3.02 1.66
C LEU A 43 -2.18 -3.56 1.40
N VAL A 44 -3.09 -3.47 2.38
CA VAL A 44 -4.49 -3.89 2.24
C VAL A 44 -5.18 -3.18 1.07
N SER A 45 -4.87 -1.89 0.89
CA SER A 45 -5.39 -1.10 -0.23
C SER A 45 -4.72 -1.47 -1.56
N ALA A 46 -3.39 -1.64 -1.57
CA ALA A 46 -2.59 -1.93 -2.77
C ALA A 46 -2.95 -3.29 -3.41
N ILE A 47 -3.24 -4.31 -2.61
CA ILE A 47 -3.68 -5.64 -3.08
C ILE A 47 -4.94 -5.54 -3.95
N ARG A 48 -5.80 -4.54 -3.75
CA ARG A 48 -7.04 -4.33 -4.48
C ARG A 48 -6.86 -3.59 -5.80
N ILE A 49 -5.74 -2.89 -6.01
CA ILE A 49 -5.46 -2.12 -7.23
C ILE A 49 -5.53 -3.00 -8.49
N PRO A 50 -4.83 -4.17 -8.59
CA PRO A 50 -4.87 -5.01 -9.79
C PRO A 50 -6.21 -5.74 -9.97
N LEU A 51 -7.04 -5.81 -8.93
CA LEU A 51 -8.37 -6.44 -8.97
C LEU A 51 -9.49 -5.46 -9.36
N SER A 52 -9.17 -4.17 -9.46
CA SER A 52 -10.12 -3.09 -9.70
C SER A 52 -9.90 -2.44 -11.07
N GLN A 53 -10.96 -1.84 -11.63
CA GLN A 53 -10.94 -1.11 -12.90
C GLN A 53 -11.58 0.28 -12.74
N GLY A 54 -11.32 1.18 -13.69
CA GLY A 54 -11.91 2.51 -13.72
C GLY A 54 -11.73 3.29 -12.41
N ALA A 55 -12.79 3.94 -11.94
CA ALA A 55 -12.79 4.75 -10.72
C ALA A 55 -12.42 3.96 -9.45
N ALA A 56 -12.78 2.68 -9.36
CA ALA A 56 -12.42 1.83 -8.22
C ALA A 56 -10.88 1.65 -8.12
N ARG A 57 -10.20 1.48 -9.25
CA ARG A 57 -8.73 1.39 -9.28
C ARG A 57 -8.08 2.68 -8.79
N VAL A 58 -8.60 3.84 -9.22
CA VAL A 58 -8.10 5.15 -8.76
C VAL A 58 -8.30 5.30 -7.26
N ARG A 59 -9.49 4.97 -6.73
CA ARG A 59 -9.77 5.04 -5.29
C ARG A 59 -8.81 4.17 -4.47
N TRP A 60 -8.56 2.93 -4.87
CA TRP A 60 -7.62 2.05 -4.17
C TRP A 60 -6.17 2.51 -4.28
N THR A 61 -5.78 3.11 -5.42
CA THR A 61 -4.44 3.70 -5.58
C THR A 61 -4.27 4.91 -4.66
N LEU A 62 -5.28 5.78 -4.58
CA LEU A 62 -5.26 6.94 -3.67
C LEU A 62 -5.27 6.50 -2.20
N ALA A 63 -6.10 5.52 -1.83
CA ALA A 63 -6.13 4.97 -0.48
C ALA A 63 -4.76 4.37 -0.08
N ALA A 64 -4.14 3.60 -0.97
CA ALA A 64 -2.80 3.06 -0.73
C ALA A 64 -1.73 4.15 -0.64
N ALA A 65 -1.79 5.18 -1.50
CA ALA A 65 -0.85 6.29 -1.50
C ALA A 65 -0.97 7.18 -0.26
N LEU A 66 -2.19 7.49 0.15
CA LEU A 66 -2.45 8.26 1.39
C LEU A 66 -1.99 7.49 2.62
N SER A 67 -2.25 6.19 2.69
CA SER A 67 -1.82 5.36 3.81
C SER A 67 -0.30 5.22 3.86
N LEU A 68 0.34 4.97 2.72
CA LEU A 68 1.80 4.82 2.66
C LEU A 68 2.49 6.17 2.84
N GLY A 69 2.17 7.15 2.00
CA GLY A 69 2.84 8.45 1.98
C GLY A 69 2.49 9.28 3.21
N GLY A 70 1.21 9.46 3.51
CA GLY A 70 0.74 10.26 4.65
C GLY A 70 0.82 9.51 5.96
N GLY A 71 0.21 8.32 6.03
CA GLY A 71 0.05 7.55 7.27
C GLY A 71 1.33 6.86 7.74
N ALA A 72 2.11 6.23 6.86
CA ALA A 72 3.32 5.53 7.25
C ALA A 72 4.55 6.44 7.20
N ILE A 73 4.86 7.03 6.04
CA ILE A 73 6.15 7.69 5.80
C ILE A 73 6.19 9.07 6.45
N TRP A 74 5.24 9.94 6.11
CA TRP A 74 5.23 11.32 6.58
C TRP A 74 4.94 11.43 8.08
N SER A 75 3.92 10.72 8.59
CA SER A 75 3.57 10.78 10.02
C SER A 75 4.68 10.22 10.90
N MET A 76 5.30 9.11 10.49
CA MET A 76 6.47 8.56 11.19
C MET A 76 7.62 9.56 11.21
N HIS A 77 7.93 10.19 10.07
CA HIS A 77 9.00 11.18 9.96
C HIS A 77 8.78 12.35 10.93
N PHE A 78 7.59 12.97 10.92
CA PHE A 78 7.34 14.14 11.78
C PHE A 78 7.22 13.78 13.26
N ILE A 79 6.63 12.65 13.61
CA ILE A 79 6.62 12.17 15.01
C ILE A 79 8.05 11.87 15.48
N GLY A 80 8.88 11.25 14.66
CA GLY A 80 10.30 11.05 14.96
C GLY A 80 11.04 12.37 15.12
N MET A 81 10.73 13.39 14.30
CA MET A 81 11.34 14.72 14.41
C MET A 81 10.87 15.51 15.64
N ILE A 82 9.62 15.36 16.06
CA ILE A 82 9.11 15.98 17.31
C ILE A 82 9.85 15.44 18.52
N GLY A 83 10.25 14.16 18.47
CA GLY A 83 11.10 13.55 19.52
C GLY A 83 12.58 13.89 19.43
N TYR A 84 13.03 14.59 18.39
CA TYR A 84 14.41 15.00 18.22
C TYR A 84 14.69 16.25 19.06
N ARG A 85 15.69 16.18 19.93
CA ARG A 85 16.11 17.28 20.83
C ARG A 85 17.56 17.59 20.61
N VAL A 86 17.88 18.88 20.67
CA VAL A 86 19.25 19.38 20.64
C VAL A 86 19.44 20.23 21.91
N ASP A 87 20.45 19.87 22.71
CA ASP A 87 20.66 20.51 24.00
C ASP A 87 20.89 22.03 23.83
N GLY A 88 20.10 22.82 24.56
CA GLY A 88 20.21 24.28 24.59
C GLY A 88 19.70 25.00 23.32
N LEU A 89 19.00 24.32 22.41
CA LEU A 89 18.43 24.93 21.22
C LEU A 89 16.93 24.67 21.10
N ASP A 90 16.18 25.74 20.80
CA ASP A 90 14.77 25.64 20.47
C ASP A 90 14.59 25.22 19.00
N LEU A 91 13.71 24.24 18.80
CA LEU A 91 13.32 23.75 17.49
C LEU A 91 11.97 24.33 17.11
N ARG A 92 11.84 24.82 15.89
CA ARG A 92 10.59 25.34 15.31
C ARG A 92 10.38 24.74 13.92
N TYR A 93 9.12 24.66 13.48
CA TYR A 93 8.78 24.06 12.19
C TYR A 93 8.00 25.03 11.29
N SER A 94 8.40 25.09 10.02
CA SER A 94 7.68 25.82 8.97
C SER A 94 6.47 25.01 8.51
N LEU A 95 5.25 25.46 8.79
CA LEU A 95 4.02 24.78 8.34
C LEU A 95 3.93 24.63 6.82
N PRO A 96 4.30 25.66 5.98
CA PRO A 96 4.28 25.49 4.54
C PRO A 96 5.18 24.36 4.05
N LEU A 97 6.42 24.27 4.53
CA LEU A 97 7.35 23.20 4.13
C LEU A 97 6.91 21.83 4.65
N THR A 98 6.33 21.79 5.85
CA THR A 98 5.70 20.59 6.42
C THR A 98 4.56 20.10 5.51
N ALA A 99 3.69 20.99 5.04
CA ALA A 99 2.61 20.64 4.11
C ALA A 99 3.14 20.19 2.74
N VAL A 100 4.15 20.86 2.21
CA VAL A 100 4.81 20.48 0.94
C VAL A 100 5.40 19.07 1.05
N SER A 101 6.06 18.75 2.18
CA SER A 101 6.62 17.40 2.41
C SER A 101 5.53 16.32 2.45
N LEU A 102 4.36 16.60 3.04
CA LEU A 102 3.20 15.70 3.02
C LEU A 102 2.71 15.44 1.59
N LEU A 103 2.50 16.51 0.83
CA LEU A 103 2.05 16.40 -0.56
C LEU A 103 3.05 15.60 -1.39
N LEU A 104 4.34 15.84 -1.19
CA LEU A 104 5.41 15.11 -1.88
C LEU A 104 5.37 13.61 -1.52
N ALA A 105 5.22 13.26 -0.22
CA ALA A 105 5.11 11.87 0.22
C ALA A 105 3.95 11.13 -0.45
N VAL A 106 2.76 11.75 -0.48
CA VAL A 106 1.56 11.16 -1.09
C VAL A 106 1.72 11.07 -2.62
N ALA A 107 2.23 12.12 -3.25
CA ALA A 107 2.40 12.16 -4.70
C ALA A 107 3.39 11.09 -5.21
N VAL A 108 4.56 10.94 -4.56
CA VAL A 108 5.55 9.92 -4.98
C VAL A 108 5.08 8.51 -4.67
N SER A 109 4.32 8.29 -3.59
CA SER A 109 3.68 7.01 -3.30
C SER A 109 2.63 6.66 -4.36
N ALA A 110 1.78 7.61 -4.76
CA ALA A 110 0.81 7.44 -5.83
C ALA A 110 1.48 7.16 -7.18
N LEU A 111 2.54 7.89 -7.50
CA LEU A 111 3.32 7.71 -8.72
C LEU A 111 3.95 6.32 -8.79
N GLY A 112 4.64 5.88 -7.74
CA GLY A 112 5.27 4.56 -7.66
C GLY A 112 4.27 3.43 -7.82
N LEU A 113 3.16 3.49 -7.08
CA LEU A 113 2.07 2.51 -7.18
C LEU A 113 1.44 2.48 -8.58
N THR A 114 1.23 3.65 -9.19
CA THR A 114 0.64 3.75 -10.53
C THR A 114 1.59 3.21 -11.60
N LEU A 115 2.88 3.52 -11.50
CA LEU A 115 3.89 3.05 -12.46
C LEU A 115 4.00 1.52 -12.44
N VAL A 116 4.17 0.92 -11.25
CA VAL A 116 4.28 -0.55 -11.13
C VAL A 116 2.98 -1.24 -11.52
N ALA A 117 1.80 -0.63 -11.24
CA ALA A 117 0.50 -1.18 -11.58
C ALA A 117 0.23 -1.25 -13.09
N ARG A 118 0.94 -0.47 -13.91
CA ARG A 118 0.84 -0.53 -15.38
C ARG A 118 1.39 -1.84 -15.95
N ARG A 119 2.51 -2.35 -15.40
CA ARG A 119 3.16 -3.58 -15.82
C ARG A 119 3.73 -4.37 -14.62
N PRO A 120 2.90 -4.98 -13.78
CA PRO A 120 3.30 -5.52 -12.47
C PRO A 120 4.27 -6.72 -12.54
N ARG A 121 4.39 -7.36 -13.71
CA ARG A 121 5.33 -8.48 -13.94
C ARG A 121 6.66 -8.04 -14.56
N ASN A 122 6.76 -6.79 -15.01
CA ASN A 122 7.97 -6.29 -15.65
C ASN A 122 8.94 -5.75 -14.60
N THR A 123 10.12 -6.37 -14.49
CA THR A 123 11.16 -5.98 -13.52
C THR A 123 11.74 -4.60 -13.79
N GLY A 124 11.82 -4.16 -15.04
CA GLY A 124 12.27 -2.82 -15.40
C GLY A 124 11.31 -1.73 -14.90
N TRP A 125 9.99 -1.95 -15.03
CA TRP A 125 8.99 -1.04 -14.47
C TRP A 125 9.01 -1.03 -12.95
N LEU A 126 9.24 -2.17 -12.31
CA LEU A 126 9.41 -2.25 -10.86
C LEU A 126 10.65 -1.47 -10.42
N ALA A 127 11.79 -1.66 -11.10
CA ALA A 127 13.04 -0.96 -10.81
C ALA A 127 12.87 0.56 -10.95
N LEU A 128 12.31 1.02 -12.08
CA LEU A 128 12.02 2.44 -12.31
C LEU A 128 11.11 3.02 -11.22
N SER A 129 10.01 2.31 -10.91
CA SER A 129 9.08 2.74 -9.88
C SER A 129 9.75 2.83 -8.51
N GLY A 130 10.58 1.86 -8.15
CA GLY A 130 11.29 1.83 -6.88
C GLY A 130 12.33 2.94 -6.76
N VAL A 131 13.09 3.21 -7.82
CA VAL A 131 14.07 4.31 -7.84
C VAL A 131 13.36 5.66 -7.72
N VAL A 132 12.32 5.90 -8.52
CA VAL A 132 11.55 7.15 -8.47
C VAL A 132 10.91 7.35 -7.09
N SER A 133 10.28 6.31 -6.54
CA SER A 133 9.66 6.39 -5.20
C SER A 133 10.71 6.58 -4.12
N GLY A 134 11.83 5.85 -4.15
CA GLY A 134 12.89 5.96 -3.15
C GLY A 134 13.55 7.34 -3.13
N LEU A 135 13.86 7.89 -4.31
CA LEU A 135 14.38 9.26 -4.42
C LEU A 135 13.35 10.29 -3.95
N GLY A 136 12.06 10.09 -4.28
CA GLY A 136 10.99 10.95 -3.82
C GLY A 136 10.78 10.90 -2.30
N ILE A 137 10.90 9.72 -1.68
CA ILE A 137 10.85 9.56 -0.21
C ILE A 137 12.04 10.26 0.45
N ALA A 138 13.24 10.14 -0.11
CA ALA A 138 14.41 10.87 0.36
C ALA A 138 14.21 12.39 0.21
N ALA A 139 13.69 12.85 -0.92
CA ALA A 139 13.36 14.25 -1.14
C ALA A 139 12.32 14.76 -0.11
N MET A 140 11.28 13.98 0.18
CA MET A 140 10.31 14.31 1.24
C MET A 140 11.00 14.45 2.60
N HIS A 141 11.87 13.50 2.97
CA HIS A 141 12.58 13.55 4.25
C HIS A 141 13.43 14.81 4.37
N TYR A 142 14.26 15.11 3.36
CA TYR A 142 15.12 16.30 3.42
C TYR A 142 14.33 17.61 3.27
N THR A 143 13.16 17.63 2.62
CA THR A 143 12.23 18.76 2.65
C THR A 143 11.64 18.94 4.05
N GLY A 144 11.29 17.84 4.74
CA GLY A 144 10.85 17.87 6.12
C GLY A 144 11.94 18.35 7.08
N MET A 145 13.20 17.95 6.85
CA MET A 145 14.36 18.48 7.59
C MET A 145 14.56 19.97 7.33
N ALA A 146 14.36 20.45 6.10
CA ALA A 146 14.42 21.87 5.77
C ALA A 146 13.28 22.68 6.42
N ALA A 147 12.18 22.03 6.82
CA ALA A 147 11.11 22.68 7.59
C ALA A 147 11.52 22.95 9.05
N MET A 148 12.55 22.26 9.54
CA MET A 148 13.07 22.41 10.90
C MET A 148 14.00 23.64 10.98
N HIS A 149 13.61 24.62 11.78
CA HIS A 149 14.44 25.79 12.11
C HIS A 149 15.06 25.59 13.50
N VAL A 150 16.33 25.78 13.58
CA VAL A 150 17.11 25.65 14.81
C VAL A 150 17.96 26.93 14.98
N GLY A 151 18.18 27.37 16.20
CA GLY A 151 19.04 28.56 16.49
C GLY A 151 20.52 28.31 16.20
N GLY A 152 20.82 27.80 14.97
CA GLY A 152 22.16 27.43 14.56
C GLY A 152 22.22 26.96 13.12
N THR A 153 23.34 26.32 12.76
CA THR A 153 23.54 25.76 11.41
C THR A 153 23.38 24.26 11.42
N VAL A 154 22.53 23.74 10.50
CA VAL A 154 22.36 22.32 10.26
C VAL A 154 23.26 21.89 9.11
N THR A 155 24.12 20.91 9.38
CA THR A 155 24.99 20.31 8.37
C THR A 155 24.77 18.81 8.31
N TYR A 156 25.17 18.17 7.21
CA TYR A 156 24.92 16.75 6.99
C TYR A 156 26.21 16.00 6.62
N ARG A 157 26.42 14.85 7.23
CA ARG A 157 27.51 13.93 6.87
C ARG A 157 27.20 13.25 5.54
N ARG A 158 27.85 13.69 4.46
CA ARG A 158 27.56 13.27 3.07
C ARG A 158 27.49 11.76 2.88
N GLY A 159 28.40 10.99 3.50
CA GLY A 159 28.40 9.52 3.38
C GLY A 159 27.13 8.87 3.96
N ILE A 160 26.64 9.38 5.10
CA ILE A 160 25.42 8.87 5.73
C ILE A 160 24.17 9.32 4.94
N VAL A 161 24.18 10.52 4.36
CA VAL A 161 23.12 10.98 3.43
C VAL A 161 23.01 10.03 2.24
N VAL A 162 24.12 9.69 1.59
CA VAL A 162 24.12 8.73 0.47
C VAL A 162 23.58 7.37 0.93
N LEU A 163 24.02 6.88 2.10
CA LEU A 163 23.51 5.63 2.66
C LEU A 163 21.99 5.68 2.89
N SER A 164 21.45 6.76 3.45
CA SER A 164 20.01 6.89 3.67
C SER A 164 19.20 6.90 2.36
N ILE A 165 19.74 7.52 1.31
CA ILE A 165 19.13 7.49 -0.04
C ILE A 165 19.13 6.08 -0.63
N LEU A 166 20.22 5.35 -0.48
CA LEU A 166 20.31 3.95 -0.94
C LEU A 166 19.32 3.06 -0.19
N ILE A 167 19.19 3.25 1.13
CA ILE A 167 18.17 2.57 1.94
C ILE A 167 16.76 2.94 1.45
N ALA A 168 16.48 4.22 1.14
CA ALA A 168 15.19 4.66 0.62
C ALA A 168 14.83 3.95 -0.69
N VAL A 169 15.77 3.85 -1.63
CA VAL A 169 15.58 3.17 -2.91
C VAL A 169 15.36 1.66 -2.71
N ALA A 170 16.19 1.02 -1.90
CA ALA A 170 16.06 -0.40 -1.60
C ALA A 170 14.71 -0.71 -0.90
N ALA A 171 14.32 0.13 0.08
CA ALA A 171 13.05 0.04 0.79
C ALA A 171 11.86 0.20 -0.17
N ALA A 172 11.89 1.18 -1.07
CA ALA A 172 10.84 1.40 -2.05
C ALA A 172 10.70 0.24 -3.05
N LEU A 173 11.82 -0.30 -3.52
CA LEU A 173 11.84 -1.49 -4.37
C LEU A 173 11.21 -2.70 -3.67
N ALA A 174 11.63 -2.96 -2.43
CA ALA A 174 11.09 -4.05 -1.62
C ALA A 174 9.58 -3.85 -1.34
N ALA A 175 9.16 -2.64 -0.96
CA ALA A 175 7.77 -2.31 -0.68
C ALA A 175 6.87 -2.51 -1.89
N LEU A 176 7.27 -2.02 -3.07
CA LEU A 176 6.50 -2.19 -4.31
C LEU A 176 6.48 -3.66 -4.75
N TRP A 177 7.60 -4.37 -4.63
CA TRP A 177 7.64 -5.81 -4.93
C TRP A 177 6.69 -6.59 -4.03
N ILE A 178 6.70 -6.33 -2.71
CA ILE A 178 5.83 -6.96 -1.73
C ILE A 178 4.36 -6.63 -2.01
N ALA A 179 4.02 -5.36 -2.25
CA ALA A 179 2.65 -4.89 -2.46
C ALA A 179 1.94 -5.61 -3.63
N PHE A 180 2.69 -6.00 -4.66
CA PHE A 180 2.15 -6.69 -5.84
C PHE A 180 2.33 -8.21 -5.83
N ARG A 181 3.03 -8.78 -4.85
CA ARG A 181 3.27 -10.23 -4.72
C ARG A 181 2.54 -10.88 -3.56
N VAL A 182 2.35 -10.16 -2.44
CA VAL A 182 1.74 -10.71 -1.23
C VAL A 182 0.22 -10.80 -1.40
N ARG A 183 -0.36 -11.97 -1.01
CA ARG A 183 -1.81 -12.25 -1.17
C ARG A 183 -2.45 -12.83 0.09
N THR A 184 -1.68 -13.38 1.03
CA THR A 184 -2.19 -14.07 2.21
C THR A 184 -2.12 -13.18 3.45
N GLY A 185 -3.14 -13.15 4.30
CA GLY A 185 -3.25 -12.25 5.44
C GLY A 185 -2.02 -12.21 6.37
N ARG A 186 -1.49 -13.38 6.78
CA ARG A 186 -0.28 -13.44 7.61
C ARG A 186 0.95 -12.82 6.93
N HIS A 187 1.06 -12.97 5.60
CA HIS A 187 2.16 -12.36 4.84
C HIS A 187 1.97 -10.84 4.71
N VAL A 188 0.72 -10.34 4.72
CA VAL A 188 0.44 -8.90 4.74
C VAL A 188 0.96 -8.27 6.02
N VAL A 189 0.70 -8.89 7.17
CA VAL A 189 1.21 -8.40 8.47
C VAL A 189 2.74 -8.41 8.49
N ALA A 190 3.37 -9.53 8.14
CA ALA A 190 4.83 -9.61 8.10
C ALA A 190 5.44 -8.57 7.12
N ALA A 191 4.83 -8.42 5.95
CA ALA A 191 5.26 -7.46 4.95
C ALA A 191 5.12 -6.01 5.42
N SER A 192 4.04 -5.67 6.15
CA SER A 192 3.85 -4.32 6.69
C SER A 192 4.89 -3.98 7.77
N LEU A 193 5.28 -4.95 8.58
CA LEU A 193 6.36 -4.77 9.56
C LEU A 193 7.73 -4.56 8.88
N ILE A 194 8.02 -5.31 7.82
CA ILE A 194 9.24 -5.12 7.02
C ILE A 194 9.26 -3.74 6.37
N MET A 195 8.13 -3.29 5.80
CA MET A 195 8.01 -1.95 5.22
C MET A 195 8.20 -0.87 6.27
N ALA A 196 7.59 -1.02 7.45
CA ALA A 196 7.77 -0.10 8.57
C ALA A 196 9.23 -0.02 9.01
N ALA A 197 9.88 -1.17 9.20
CA ALA A 197 11.30 -1.23 9.54
C ALA A 197 12.19 -0.54 8.48
N ALA A 198 11.89 -0.72 7.19
CA ALA A 198 12.62 -0.10 6.10
C ALA A 198 12.46 1.44 6.08
N VAL A 199 11.23 1.93 6.30
CA VAL A 199 10.93 3.37 6.36
C VAL A 199 11.61 4.00 7.58
N CYS A 200 11.49 3.39 8.75
CA CYS A 200 12.17 3.83 9.98
C CYS A 200 13.70 3.78 9.82
N GLY A 201 14.23 2.71 9.21
CA GLY A 201 15.65 2.55 8.94
C GLY A 201 16.21 3.70 8.11
N MET A 202 15.52 4.09 7.03
CA MET A 202 15.91 5.25 6.24
C MET A 202 15.91 6.54 7.05
N HIS A 203 14.78 6.81 7.76
CA HIS A 203 14.60 8.05 8.53
C HIS A 203 15.69 8.19 9.60
N TYR A 204 15.86 7.17 10.46
CA TYR A 204 16.82 7.26 11.56
C TYR A 204 18.29 7.23 11.09
N THR A 205 18.57 6.58 9.95
CA THR A 205 19.89 6.71 9.30
C THR A 205 20.13 8.14 8.82
N ALA A 206 19.13 8.78 8.20
CA ALA A 206 19.24 10.16 7.75
C ALA A 206 19.36 11.14 8.94
N MET A 207 18.64 10.89 10.04
CA MET A 207 18.78 11.67 11.28
C MET A 207 20.19 11.56 11.89
N ALA A 208 20.81 10.38 11.83
CA ALA A 208 22.20 10.18 12.24
C ALA A 208 23.23 10.93 11.37
N ALA A 209 22.85 11.37 10.17
CA ALA A 209 23.67 12.24 9.33
C ALA A 209 23.67 13.70 9.80
N THR A 210 22.67 14.11 10.56
CA THR A 210 22.42 15.50 10.95
C THR A 210 23.38 15.94 12.05
N GLN A 211 24.04 17.06 11.83
CA GLN A 211 24.92 17.72 12.78
C GLN A 211 24.42 19.15 12.99
N VAL A 212 24.21 19.53 14.23
CA VAL A 212 23.75 20.87 14.61
C VAL A 212 24.90 21.59 15.32
N GLN A 213 25.18 22.80 14.89
CA GLN A 213 26.13 23.71 15.52
C GLN A 213 25.39 24.94 15.98
N ALA A 214 25.50 25.28 17.26
CA ALA A 214 24.92 26.51 17.78
C ALA A 214 25.51 27.73 17.07
N GLY A 215 24.65 28.64 16.62
CA GLY A 215 25.05 29.94 16.06
C GLY A 215 25.16 31.02 17.14
N PRO A 216 25.81 32.13 16.85
CA PRO A 216 25.78 33.30 17.73
C PRO A 216 24.40 33.94 17.64
N GLY A 217 23.57 33.74 18.66
CA GLY A 217 22.25 34.33 18.79
C GLY A 217 21.10 33.36 18.58
N ASN A 218 20.52 32.92 19.68
CA ASN A 218 19.30 32.09 19.70
C ASN A 218 18.03 32.97 19.62
N GLU A 219 18.17 34.21 19.09
CA GLU A 219 17.06 35.16 19.03
C GLU A 219 16.26 34.98 17.76
N GLY A 220 15.05 34.43 17.90
CA GLY A 220 14.02 34.54 16.89
C GLY A 220 13.88 33.38 15.92
N THR A 221 13.97 32.11 16.36
CA THR A 221 13.47 31.02 15.53
C THR A 221 11.96 31.18 15.29
N THR A 222 11.59 31.55 14.06
CA THR A 222 10.19 31.68 13.66
C THR A 222 9.64 30.31 13.26
N GLY A 223 8.41 30.02 13.68
CA GLY A 223 7.73 28.76 13.31
C GLY A 223 6.89 28.18 14.43
N THR A 224 6.29 27.04 14.17
CA THR A 224 5.43 26.32 15.11
C THR A 224 6.27 25.45 16.03
N ASP A 225 5.92 25.47 17.30
CA ASP A 225 6.50 24.61 18.32
C ASP A 225 6.25 23.11 18.03
N PRO A 226 7.23 22.21 18.27
CA PRO A 226 7.08 20.76 18.02
C PRO A 226 5.88 20.14 18.70
N ILE A 227 5.61 20.50 19.97
CA ILE A 227 4.49 19.95 20.74
C ILE A 227 3.15 20.38 20.12
N SER A 228 3.04 21.62 19.66
CA SER A 228 1.85 22.13 18.98
C SER A 228 1.62 21.48 17.60
N LEU A 229 2.69 20.98 16.96
CA LEU A 229 2.61 20.27 15.69
C LEU A 229 2.11 18.82 15.85
N ALA A 230 2.44 18.17 16.99
CA ALA A 230 2.11 16.76 17.22
C ALA A 230 0.61 16.42 17.08
N PRO A 231 -0.35 17.17 17.67
CA PRO A 231 -1.77 16.90 17.47
C PRO A 231 -2.21 16.99 16.02
N ILE A 232 -1.67 17.95 15.25
CA ILE A 232 -1.99 18.13 13.84
C ILE A 232 -1.54 16.90 13.04
N VAL A 233 -0.31 16.43 13.25
CA VAL A 233 0.24 15.24 12.63
C VAL A 233 -0.59 13.99 12.98
N CYS A 234 -0.93 13.84 14.26
CA CYS A 234 -1.75 12.72 14.74
C CYS A 234 -3.16 12.75 14.13
N VAL A 235 -3.83 13.89 14.09
CA VAL A 235 -5.17 14.01 13.50
C VAL A 235 -5.15 13.64 12.03
N ILE A 236 -4.17 14.13 11.26
CA ILE A 236 -4.02 13.78 9.85
C ILE A 236 -3.78 12.27 9.70
N ALA A 237 -2.83 11.69 10.45
CA ALA A 237 -2.50 10.28 10.38
C ALA A 237 -3.69 9.38 10.72
N PHE A 238 -4.40 9.66 11.81
CA PHE A 238 -5.56 8.88 12.24
C PHE A 238 -6.76 9.07 11.30
N SER A 239 -6.98 10.28 10.76
CA SER A 239 -8.05 10.52 9.79
C SER A 239 -7.83 9.74 8.50
N VAL A 240 -6.61 9.76 7.97
CA VAL A 240 -6.23 8.96 6.78
C VAL A 240 -6.42 7.47 7.05
N LEU A 241 -5.96 7.00 8.22
CA LEU A 241 -6.09 5.61 8.61
C LEU A 241 -7.55 5.19 8.76
N ALA A 242 -8.39 6.00 9.42
CA ALA A 242 -9.81 5.74 9.59
C ALA A 242 -10.52 5.62 8.22
N VAL A 243 -10.29 6.57 7.30
CA VAL A 243 -10.85 6.54 5.95
C VAL A 243 -10.48 5.25 5.22
N VAL A 244 -9.22 4.80 5.32
CA VAL A 244 -8.77 3.57 4.65
C VAL A 244 -9.36 2.32 5.28
N ILE A 245 -9.44 2.26 6.62
CA ILE A 245 -10.06 1.14 7.32
C ILE A 245 -11.55 1.05 6.95
N PHE A 246 -12.30 2.16 6.98
CA PHE A 246 -13.70 2.18 6.55
C PHE A 246 -13.88 1.76 5.10
N ALA A 247 -13.03 2.25 4.18
CA ALA A 247 -13.06 1.83 2.78
C ALA A 247 -12.75 0.33 2.63
N ALA A 248 -11.84 -0.21 3.44
CA ALA A 248 -11.49 -1.62 3.43
C ALA A 248 -12.65 -2.49 3.94
N LEU A 249 -13.31 -2.09 5.03
CA LEU A 249 -14.46 -2.79 5.61
C LEU A 249 -15.73 -2.66 4.74
N GLY A 250 -16.00 -1.48 4.19
CA GLY A 250 -17.13 -1.24 3.29
C GLY A 250 -17.10 -2.11 2.04
N GLY A 251 -15.91 -2.39 1.48
CA GLY A 251 -15.76 -3.31 0.35
C GLY A 251 -16.10 -4.78 0.70
N VAL A 252 -16.06 -5.17 1.97
CA VAL A 252 -16.44 -6.52 2.42
C VAL A 252 -17.97 -6.65 2.49
N THR A 253 -18.68 -5.60 2.95
CA THR A 253 -20.13 -5.59 3.05
C THR A 253 -20.82 -5.56 1.68
N GLU A 254 -20.28 -4.84 0.69
CA GLU A 254 -20.78 -4.88 -0.69
C GLU A 254 -20.67 -6.27 -1.32
N SER A 255 -19.55 -6.97 -1.11
CA SER A 255 -19.36 -8.33 -1.62
C SER A 255 -20.32 -9.34 -0.97
N GLY A 256 -20.68 -9.16 0.29
CA GLY A 256 -21.65 -9.99 1.01
C GLY A 256 -23.08 -9.81 0.50
N SER A 257 -23.49 -8.57 0.21
CA SER A 257 -24.83 -8.27 -0.31
C SER A 257 -25.06 -8.78 -1.73
N PHE A 258 -24.04 -8.77 -2.60
CA PHE A 258 -24.11 -9.38 -3.94
C PHE A 258 -24.24 -10.92 -3.89
N SER A 259 -23.61 -11.59 -2.92
CA SER A 259 -23.76 -13.04 -2.73
C SER A 259 -25.16 -13.42 -2.30
N MET A 260 -25.76 -12.71 -1.33
CA MET A 260 -27.13 -12.97 -0.85
C MET A 260 -28.18 -12.66 -1.94
N ALA A 261 -28.00 -11.60 -2.72
CA ALA A 261 -28.89 -11.28 -3.82
C ALA A 261 -28.86 -12.34 -4.94
N ARG A 262 -27.70 -12.96 -5.17
CA ARG A 262 -27.55 -14.03 -6.17
C ARG A 262 -28.13 -15.35 -5.70
N GLU A 263 -28.13 -15.62 -4.40
CA GLU A 263 -28.70 -16.82 -3.78
C GLU A 263 -30.22 -16.72 -3.73
N SER A 264 -30.78 -15.56 -3.37
CA SER A 264 -32.21 -15.30 -3.39
C SER A 264 -32.83 -15.35 -4.80
N SER A 265 -32.07 -14.98 -5.84
CA SER A 265 -32.52 -15.09 -7.23
C SER A 265 -32.49 -16.53 -7.77
N ARG A 266 -31.64 -17.42 -7.23
CA ARG A 266 -31.64 -18.85 -7.56
C ARG A 266 -32.85 -19.57 -6.98
N HIS A 267 -33.32 -19.20 -5.79
CA HIS A 267 -34.51 -19.81 -5.18
C HIS A 267 -35.82 -19.30 -5.78
N ARG A 268 -35.84 -18.23 -6.59
CA ARG A 268 -37.01 -17.71 -7.28
C ARG A 268 -37.22 -18.23 -8.70
N ARG A 269 -36.56 -19.29 -9.16
CA ARG A 269 -36.93 -19.96 -10.40
C ARG A 269 -38.25 -20.74 -10.12
N PRO A 270 -39.38 -20.38 -10.69
CA PRO A 270 -40.62 -21.18 -10.61
C PRO A 270 -40.27 -22.52 -11.24
N GLY A 271 -40.54 -23.59 -10.50
CA GLY A 271 -40.48 -24.93 -11.04
C GLY A 271 -41.41 -24.99 -12.24
N VAL A 272 -40.87 -25.23 -13.43
CA VAL A 272 -41.65 -25.59 -14.60
C VAL A 272 -42.34 -26.91 -14.23
N GLY A 273 -43.64 -26.82 -13.95
CA GLY A 273 -44.50 -27.95 -13.61
C GLY A 273 -44.38 -28.97 -14.72
N ARG A 274 -43.89 -30.13 -14.34
CA ARG A 274 -43.97 -31.36 -15.15
C ARG A 274 -45.44 -31.76 -15.17
N ALA A 275 -46.15 -31.35 -16.26
CA ALA A 275 -47.51 -31.85 -16.50
C ALA A 275 -47.40 -33.38 -16.71
N ALA A 276 -48.00 -34.12 -15.80
CA ALA A 276 -48.21 -35.54 -15.96
C ALA A 276 -49.25 -35.72 -17.11
N VAL A 277 -48.87 -36.42 -18.14
CA VAL A 277 -49.75 -36.93 -19.18
C VAL A 277 -50.07 -38.34 -18.76
N ASP A 278 -51.21 -38.53 -18.10
CA ASP A 278 -51.84 -39.81 -17.94
C ASP A 278 -52.53 -40.21 -19.27
N GLY A 279 -52.22 -41.42 -19.72
CA GLY A 279 -52.74 -41.96 -20.94
C GLY A 279 -54.19 -42.51 -20.86
N VAL A 280 -54.86 -42.55 -21.96
CA VAL A 280 -55.85 -43.57 -22.28
C VAL A 280 -55.84 -43.84 -23.78
N GLY A 281 -55.85 -45.14 -24.13
CA GLY A 281 -55.69 -45.74 -25.39
C GLY A 281 -56.80 -45.54 -26.42
N GLY A 282 -56.55 -46.02 -27.60
CA GLY A 282 -57.52 -46.19 -28.69
C GLY A 282 -56.86 -46.18 -30.05
N GLU A 283 -56.58 -47.37 -30.54
CA GLU A 283 -56.33 -47.76 -31.99
C GLU A 283 -57.66 -47.88 -32.71
N PRO A 284 -57.71 -48.17 -34.03
CA PRO A 284 -56.96 -47.70 -35.20
C PRO A 284 -57.87 -47.31 -36.41
N ALA A 285 -57.24 -47.10 -37.51
CA ALA A 285 -57.69 -47.33 -38.86
C ALA A 285 -57.86 -46.17 -39.85
N GLY A 286 -57.21 -46.30 -40.95
CA GLY A 286 -57.77 -45.91 -42.23
C GLY A 286 -56.96 -44.98 -43.14
N ARG A 287 -56.15 -45.60 -44.00
CA ARG A 287 -55.90 -45.34 -45.42
C ARG A 287 -56.37 -43.95 -45.97
N THR A 288 -55.52 -43.24 -46.70
CA THR A 288 -55.32 -43.33 -48.16
C THR A 288 -54.53 -42.18 -48.69
N ALA A 289 -53.85 -42.47 -49.73
CA ALA A 289 -53.06 -41.73 -50.67
C ALA A 289 -53.59 -40.36 -51.14
N GLY A 290 -52.64 -39.51 -51.53
CA GLY A 290 -52.92 -38.30 -52.29
C GLY A 290 -51.66 -37.52 -52.62
N ARG A 291 -51.14 -37.80 -53.76
CA ARG A 291 -50.07 -37.17 -54.54
C ARG A 291 -50.55 -35.83 -55.08
N THR A 292 -49.69 -34.80 -55.18
CA THR A 292 -49.40 -33.88 -56.29
C THR A 292 -48.68 -32.64 -55.80
N SER A 293 -47.47 -32.38 -56.20
CA SER A 293 -46.91 -31.44 -57.19
C SER A 293 -47.37 -29.98 -57.10
N GLY A 294 -46.41 -29.07 -57.04
CA GLY A 294 -46.49 -27.65 -57.44
C GLY A 294 -45.87 -26.70 -56.43
N GLY A 295 -44.83 -26.17 -56.64
CA GLY A 295 -44.23 -25.03 -57.25
C GLY A 295 -44.74 -23.70 -56.70
N GLY A 296 -43.86 -22.87 -56.15
CA GLY A 296 -44.21 -21.48 -55.83
C GLY A 296 -43.15 -20.74 -55.02
N ARG A 297 -42.46 -19.87 -55.70
CA ARG A 297 -41.53 -18.86 -55.15
C ARG A 297 -42.26 -17.86 -54.23
N GLY A 298 -41.59 -17.34 -53.20
CA GLY A 298 -42.02 -16.12 -52.58
C GLY A 298 -41.31 -15.84 -51.28
N GLY A 299 -40.55 -14.77 -51.23
CA GLY A 299 -39.73 -14.30 -50.13
C GLY A 299 -40.53 -13.80 -48.95
N GLY A 300 -39.90 -13.79 -47.80
CA GLY A 300 -40.42 -13.16 -46.55
C GLY A 300 -39.34 -13.17 -45.47
N ARG A 301 -38.81 -12.01 -45.21
CA ARG A 301 -37.92 -11.70 -44.08
C ARG A 301 -38.70 -11.93 -42.77
N GLY A 302 -38.07 -12.66 -41.84
CA GLY A 302 -38.57 -12.73 -40.47
C GLY A 302 -37.41 -13.03 -39.55
N GLY A 303 -37.11 -12.07 -38.66
CA GLY A 303 -35.94 -12.08 -37.79
C GLY A 303 -35.96 -13.19 -36.76
N ALA A 304 -34.87 -13.88 -36.62
CA ALA A 304 -34.58 -14.77 -35.51
C ALA A 304 -33.78 -14.00 -34.45
N ALA A 305 -34.37 -13.91 -33.28
CA ALA A 305 -33.73 -13.35 -32.09
C ALA A 305 -32.46 -14.17 -31.75
N GLY A 306 -31.33 -13.50 -31.79
CA GLY A 306 -30.03 -14.08 -31.44
C GLY A 306 -29.95 -14.40 -29.96
N GLN A 307 -29.61 -15.62 -29.66
CA GLN A 307 -29.15 -16.04 -28.34
C GLN A 307 -27.81 -15.32 -28.04
N PRO A 308 -27.57 -14.83 -26.78
CA PRO A 308 -26.29 -14.28 -26.40
C PRO A 308 -25.25 -15.41 -26.35
N SER A 309 -24.30 -15.36 -27.26
CA SER A 309 -23.10 -16.18 -27.25
C SER A 309 -22.28 -15.88 -25.99
N LEU A 310 -21.94 -16.92 -25.22
CA LEU A 310 -20.97 -16.91 -24.14
C LEU A 310 -19.63 -16.40 -24.67
N PRO A 311 -18.88 -15.55 -23.89
CA PRO A 311 -17.57 -15.10 -24.31
C PRO A 311 -16.61 -16.28 -24.42
N ALA A 312 -15.91 -16.34 -25.55
CA ALA A 312 -14.93 -17.35 -25.90
C ALA A 312 -13.91 -17.53 -24.75
N ALA A 313 -13.73 -18.76 -24.34
CA ALA A 313 -12.67 -19.19 -23.46
C ALA A 313 -11.30 -18.73 -24.03
N PHE A 314 -10.44 -18.22 -23.16
CA PHE A 314 -9.06 -17.89 -23.48
C PHE A 314 -8.36 -19.08 -24.10
N VAL A 315 -8.17 -19.05 -25.42
CA VAL A 315 -7.33 -20.01 -26.15
C VAL A 315 -5.90 -19.50 -26.05
N ASN A 316 -5.05 -20.28 -25.40
CA ASN A 316 -3.60 -20.04 -25.37
C ASN A 316 -3.04 -20.21 -26.81
N PRO A 317 -2.24 -19.28 -27.36
CA PRO A 317 -1.71 -19.35 -28.71
C PRO A 317 -0.77 -20.54 -29.00
N ARG A 318 -0.51 -21.42 -28.06
CA ARG A 318 0.37 -22.59 -28.20
C ARG A 318 -0.33 -23.95 -28.30
N GLY A 319 -1.66 -24.00 -28.38
CA GLY A 319 -2.37 -25.22 -28.73
C GLY A 319 -2.29 -26.40 -27.73
N ASP A 320 -1.76 -26.22 -26.54
CA ASP A 320 -1.66 -27.30 -25.54
C ASP A 320 -2.99 -27.52 -24.85
N GLN A 321 -3.56 -28.72 -25.00
CA GLN A 321 -4.78 -29.15 -24.31
C GLN A 321 -4.52 -29.19 -22.80
N TYR A 322 -5.39 -28.56 -22.02
CA TYR A 322 -5.39 -28.58 -20.56
C TYR A 322 -5.54 -30.04 -20.08
N ARG A 323 -4.47 -30.61 -19.52
CA ARG A 323 -4.51 -31.85 -18.76
C ARG A 323 -4.89 -31.53 -17.33
N PRO A 324 -6.00 -32.04 -16.80
CA PRO A 324 -6.31 -31.86 -15.37
C PRO A 324 -5.23 -32.53 -14.52
N ALA A 325 -4.82 -31.86 -13.46
CA ALA A 325 -3.86 -32.38 -12.51
C ALA A 325 -4.39 -33.68 -11.86
N PRO A 326 -3.52 -34.68 -11.59
CA PRO A 326 -3.92 -35.90 -10.90
C PRO A 326 -4.45 -35.55 -9.50
N SER A 327 -5.57 -36.21 -9.14
CA SER A 327 -6.20 -36.12 -7.82
C SER A 327 -5.20 -36.56 -6.75
N VAL A 328 -4.98 -35.67 -5.78
CA VAL A 328 -4.16 -35.95 -4.58
C VAL A 328 -4.84 -37.06 -3.79
N PRO A 329 -4.15 -38.14 -3.41
CA PRO A 329 -4.74 -39.21 -2.58
C PRO A 329 -5.12 -38.64 -1.21
N VAL A 330 -6.33 -38.94 -0.77
CA VAL A 330 -6.82 -38.67 0.57
C VAL A 330 -6.01 -39.54 1.53
N TRP A 331 -5.26 -38.89 2.41
CA TRP A 331 -4.51 -39.58 3.48
C TRP A 331 -5.49 -40.11 4.50
N SER A 332 -5.69 -41.46 4.52
CA SER A 332 -6.37 -42.19 5.58
C SER A 332 -5.36 -42.41 6.72
N GLY A 333 -5.66 -41.86 7.89
CA GLY A 333 -4.84 -41.96 9.09
C GLY A 333 -4.59 -43.41 9.52
N PRO A 334 -3.53 -43.66 10.34
CA PRO A 334 -3.16 -44.98 10.77
C PRO A 334 -4.23 -45.62 11.70
N PRO A 335 -4.41 -46.95 11.67
CA PRO A 335 -5.34 -47.66 12.55
C PRO A 335 -4.87 -47.56 14.00
N THR A 336 -5.80 -47.31 14.89
CA THR A 336 -5.62 -47.38 16.36
C THR A 336 -5.29 -48.81 16.76
N GLY A 337 -4.03 -49.05 17.13
CA GLY A 337 -3.57 -50.35 17.64
C GLY A 337 -3.87 -50.53 19.13
N GLU A 338 -4.32 -51.73 19.46
CA GLU A 338 -4.71 -52.23 20.75
C GLU A 338 -3.64 -52.11 21.84
N SER A 339 -4.12 -51.79 23.03
CA SER A 339 -3.40 -51.90 24.29
C SER A 339 -3.21 -53.36 24.68
N THR A 340 -1.97 -53.84 24.78
CA THR A 340 -1.65 -55.06 25.54
C THR A 340 -0.89 -54.67 26.80
N THR A 341 -1.58 -54.81 27.92
CA THR A 341 -1.01 -54.92 29.28
C THR A 341 -0.11 -56.14 29.36
N ARG A 342 1.13 -55.96 29.83
CA ARG A 342 1.94 -57.03 30.38
C ARG A 342 2.63 -56.56 31.64
N SER A 343 2.18 -57.12 32.75
CA SER A 343 2.79 -57.16 34.07
C SER A 343 4.14 -57.90 34.04
N GLY A 344 5.10 -57.44 34.83
CA GLY A 344 6.42 -57.97 35.08
C GLY A 344 7.23 -56.95 35.87
#